data_94c51debafe8296d38289e7d4b28c8b6
#
_entry.id   94c51debafe8296d38289e7d4b28c8b6
#
_cell.length_a   1.000
_cell.length_b   1.000
_cell.length_c   1.000
_cell.angle_alpha   90.00
_cell.angle_beta   90.00
_cell.angle_gamma   90.00
#
_symmetry.space_group_name_H-M   'P 1'
#
loop_
_entity.id
_entity.type
_entity.pdbx_description
1 polymer ?
#
loop_
_entity_poly.entity_id
_entity_poly.type
_entity_poly.pdbx_seq_one_letter_code
_entity_poly.pdbx_strand_id
1 'polypeptide(L)'
;MQLEFKYADLLDDIAFKLVFGQESTKNVMIEFLNQVIPDRTIVDVEFADKEIHPNLRDKKTSIYDLLCKTDDGSRIIVELQKRKQDSYAERMLYYSMHQVLQQVEAGTSSFDFCPIYVISILNFTIDQNNGLDNVKTVYRLIEERHRTLLTDRLTYIFIELPKFVKTAEELDGDVLEGMYFCLKNMPRLQERPNALKHGVFDTIFGIGELLEMDEVTRDKILENMTTERDLKNQFDYARKEGYALGHAEGREEGLKSGHAEGRAEGRAEGRAEGRAEGRAEGRAEGRAETIRKMLDAGVPAATIAEALGITMEECEACR
;
A
#
# COMPACT_ATOMS: atom_id res chain seq x y z
N MET A 1 -36.28 -10.06 15.96
CA MET A 1 -35.69 -9.24 14.90
C MET A 1 -34.49 -10.01 14.34
N GLN A 2 -34.45 -10.29 13.05
CA GLN A 2 -33.32 -10.98 12.47
C GLN A 2 -32.27 -9.92 12.16
N LEU A 3 -31.16 -9.92 12.88
CA LEU A 3 -30.05 -9.00 12.61
C LEU A 3 -29.34 -9.43 11.33
N GLU A 4 -28.86 -8.46 10.56
CA GLU A 4 -28.04 -8.72 9.35
C GLU A 4 -26.69 -9.35 9.74
N PHE A 5 -26.15 -8.95 10.91
CA PHE A 5 -24.89 -9.45 11.45
C PHE A 5 -25.15 -10.17 12.76
N LYS A 6 -24.50 -11.30 12.98
CA LYS A 6 -24.52 -12.01 14.25
C LYS A 6 -23.48 -11.45 15.23
N TYR A 7 -22.30 -11.13 14.72
CA TYR A 7 -21.17 -10.66 15.50
C TYR A 7 -20.73 -9.25 15.10
N ALA A 8 -20.24 -8.51 16.08
CA ALA A 8 -19.69 -7.18 15.89
C ALA A 8 -18.40 -7.20 15.04
N ASP A 9 -18.13 -6.11 14.34
CA ASP A 9 -16.84 -5.85 13.72
C ASP A 9 -15.84 -5.42 14.80
N LEU A 10 -14.87 -6.26 15.13
CA LEU A 10 -13.84 -5.95 16.11
C LEU A 10 -12.89 -4.81 15.68
N LEU A 11 -12.98 -4.35 14.44
CA LEU A 11 -12.32 -3.12 13.98
C LEU A 11 -13.18 -1.87 14.26
N ASP A 12 -14.37 -2.01 14.80
CA ASP A 12 -15.14 -0.90 15.36
C ASP A 12 -14.58 -0.50 16.73
N ASP A 13 -14.43 0.82 16.97
CA ASP A 13 -13.83 1.35 18.20
C ASP A 13 -14.58 0.92 19.46
N ILE A 14 -15.92 0.86 19.41
CA ILE A 14 -16.75 0.45 20.55
C ILE A 14 -16.58 -1.05 20.80
N ALA A 15 -16.70 -1.87 19.76
CA ALA A 15 -16.57 -3.33 19.85
C ALA A 15 -15.15 -3.73 20.31
N PHE A 16 -14.12 -3.06 19.77
CA PHE A 16 -12.73 -3.28 20.18
C PHE A 16 -12.53 -3.00 21.67
N LYS A 17 -13.02 -1.86 22.15
CA LYS A 17 -12.91 -1.47 23.56
C LYS A 17 -13.70 -2.40 24.48
N LEU A 18 -14.82 -2.95 24.05
CA LEU A 18 -15.58 -3.93 24.82
C LEU A 18 -14.81 -5.24 25.00
N VAL A 19 -14.15 -5.71 23.94
CA VAL A 19 -13.45 -7.00 23.94
C VAL A 19 -12.04 -6.89 24.55
N PHE A 20 -11.31 -5.82 24.24
CA PHE A 20 -9.89 -5.69 24.59
C PHE A 20 -9.61 -4.65 25.68
N GLY A 21 -10.53 -3.74 25.98
CA GLY A 21 -10.27 -2.55 26.80
C GLY A 21 -11.06 -2.47 28.12
N GLN A 22 -11.64 -3.57 28.60
CA GLN A 22 -12.40 -3.60 29.86
C GLN A 22 -11.66 -4.40 30.94
N GLU A 23 -11.84 -4.03 32.22
CA GLU A 23 -11.30 -4.83 33.33
C GLU A 23 -11.84 -6.27 33.36
N SER A 24 -13.10 -6.46 32.97
CA SER A 24 -13.73 -7.78 32.88
C SER A 24 -13.14 -8.68 31.76
N THR A 25 -12.49 -8.09 30.76
CA THR A 25 -11.88 -8.78 29.62
C THR A 25 -10.37 -8.61 29.54
N LYS A 26 -9.76 -8.16 30.61
CA LYS A 26 -8.32 -7.92 30.71
C LYS A 26 -7.47 -9.13 30.27
N ASN A 27 -7.93 -10.33 30.55
CA ASN A 27 -7.28 -11.56 30.13
C ASN A 27 -7.14 -11.70 28.60
N VAL A 28 -8.10 -11.17 27.83
CA VAL A 28 -8.02 -11.17 26.35
C VAL A 28 -6.90 -10.23 25.88
N MET A 29 -6.81 -9.05 26.50
CA MET A 29 -5.73 -8.10 26.20
C MET A 29 -4.36 -8.67 26.59
N ILE A 30 -4.23 -9.24 27.78
CA ILE A 30 -2.96 -9.85 28.23
C ILE A 30 -2.53 -10.95 27.29
N GLU A 31 -3.44 -11.84 26.90
CA GLU A 31 -3.13 -12.92 25.93
C GLU A 31 -2.70 -12.33 24.59
N PHE A 32 -3.43 -11.35 24.05
CA PHE A 32 -3.07 -10.66 22.81
C PHE A 32 -1.66 -10.06 22.88
N LEU A 33 -1.36 -9.33 23.95
CA LEU A 33 -0.06 -8.69 24.12
C LEU A 33 1.09 -9.71 24.22
N ASN A 34 0.88 -10.83 24.92
CA ASN A 34 1.85 -11.90 25.05
C ASN A 34 2.15 -12.59 23.70
N GLN A 35 1.17 -12.66 22.79
CA GLN A 35 1.35 -13.20 21.45
C GLN A 35 2.03 -12.20 20.48
N VAL A 36 1.81 -10.91 20.72
CA VAL A 36 2.27 -9.86 19.80
C VAL A 36 3.65 -9.33 20.17
N ILE A 37 3.93 -9.09 21.45
CA ILE A 37 5.21 -8.52 21.94
C ILE A 37 6.23 -9.65 22.09
N PRO A 38 7.35 -9.59 21.36
CA PRO A 38 8.39 -10.61 21.49
C PRO A 38 9.19 -10.46 22.80
N ASP A 39 9.77 -11.55 23.26
CA ASP A 39 10.78 -11.62 24.33
C ASP A 39 10.30 -11.10 25.69
N ARG A 40 9.00 -11.13 25.96
CA ARG A 40 8.42 -10.60 27.19
C ARG A 40 7.16 -11.36 27.60
N THR A 41 6.95 -11.52 28.90
CA THR A 41 5.72 -12.04 29.46
C THR A 41 5.03 -10.93 30.25
N ILE A 42 3.80 -10.61 29.89
CA ILE A 42 2.93 -9.64 30.55
C ILE A 42 1.98 -10.40 31.45
N VAL A 43 2.00 -10.09 32.73
CA VAL A 43 1.20 -10.77 33.78
C VAL A 43 -0.06 -9.98 34.08
N ASP A 44 0.05 -8.63 34.04
CA ASP A 44 -1.07 -7.73 34.29
C ASP A 44 -0.91 -6.43 33.49
N VAL A 45 -2.03 -5.77 33.24
CA VAL A 45 -2.12 -4.44 32.61
C VAL A 45 -3.10 -3.57 33.33
N GLU A 46 -2.79 -2.29 33.45
CA GLU A 46 -3.71 -1.24 33.89
C GLU A 46 -4.12 -0.43 32.67
N PHE A 47 -5.40 -0.24 32.43
CA PHE A 47 -5.90 0.66 31.39
C PHE A 47 -5.78 2.10 31.87
N ALA A 48 -4.94 2.89 31.18
CA ALA A 48 -4.67 4.27 31.53
C ALA A 48 -5.52 5.24 30.70
N ASP A 49 -5.57 6.51 31.15
CA ASP A 49 -6.27 7.57 30.43
C ASP A 49 -5.71 7.75 29.01
N LYS A 50 -6.61 7.81 28.06
CA LYS A 50 -6.31 7.83 26.61
C LYS A 50 -5.98 9.24 26.11
N GLU A 51 -6.46 10.26 26.81
CA GLU A 51 -6.27 11.65 26.41
C GLU A 51 -5.03 12.25 27.06
N ILE A 52 -4.16 12.75 26.23
CA ILE A 52 -3.02 13.55 26.67
C ILE A 52 -3.31 15.00 26.30
N HIS A 53 -3.61 15.80 27.30
CA HIS A 53 -3.66 17.25 27.14
C HIS A 53 -2.23 17.80 27.22
N PRO A 54 -1.59 18.18 26.10
CA PRO A 54 -0.31 18.86 26.19
C PRO A 54 -0.54 20.20 26.88
N ASN A 55 0.25 20.49 27.92
CA ASN A 55 0.26 21.78 28.62
C ASN A 55 0.66 22.97 27.73
N LEU A 56 0.81 22.79 26.42
CA LEU A 56 1.19 23.77 25.43
C LEU A 56 -0.01 24.04 24.52
N ARG A 57 -0.49 25.28 24.52
CA ARG A 57 -1.72 25.78 23.89
C ARG A 57 -1.93 25.49 22.39
N ASP A 58 -0.91 24.93 21.68
CA ASP A 58 -0.94 24.77 20.22
C ASP A 58 -0.57 23.36 19.73
N LYS A 59 -0.54 22.33 20.59
CA LYS A 59 -0.20 20.97 20.15
C LYS A 59 -1.46 20.11 19.97
N LYS A 60 -1.43 19.23 18.96
CA LYS A 60 -2.49 18.24 18.73
C LYS A 60 -2.65 17.37 19.97
N THR A 61 -3.86 17.21 20.45
CA THR A 61 -4.21 16.24 21.47
C THR A 61 -3.98 14.84 20.91
N SER A 62 -3.23 14.01 21.62
CA SER A 62 -3.10 12.59 21.27
C SER A 62 -4.21 11.82 21.96
N ILE A 63 -5.04 11.11 21.18
CA ILE A 63 -6.08 10.22 21.67
C ILE A 63 -5.68 8.83 21.19
N TYR A 64 -5.45 7.91 22.13
CA TYR A 64 -5.16 6.51 21.82
C TYR A 64 -6.45 5.69 21.87
N ASP A 65 -6.54 4.64 21.07
CA ASP A 65 -7.65 3.71 21.20
C ASP A 65 -7.57 2.96 22.53
N LEU A 66 -6.41 2.43 22.87
CA LEU A 66 -6.10 1.89 24.18
C LEU A 66 -4.68 2.27 24.60
N LEU A 67 -4.51 2.58 25.90
CA LEU A 67 -3.22 2.76 26.55
C LEU A 67 -3.15 1.83 27.76
N CYS A 68 -2.17 0.94 27.77
CA CYS A 68 -1.94 0.01 28.87
C CYS A 68 -0.62 0.34 29.56
N LYS A 69 -0.57 0.14 30.86
CA LYS A 69 0.64 0.18 31.68
C LYS A 69 0.82 -1.18 32.34
N THR A 70 2.00 -1.74 32.23
CA THR A 70 2.34 -3.02 32.85
C THR A 70 2.94 -2.81 34.25
N ASP A 71 3.04 -3.89 35.02
CA ASP A 71 3.61 -3.91 36.36
C ASP A 71 5.06 -3.40 36.43
N ASP A 72 5.85 -3.58 35.38
CA ASP A 72 7.20 -3.03 35.26
C ASP A 72 7.27 -1.58 34.77
N GLY A 73 6.11 -0.93 34.62
CA GLY A 73 5.99 0.46 34.18
C GLY A 73 6.04 0.66 32.67
N SER A 74 6.19 -0.39 31.87
CA SER A 74 6.13 -0.26 30.40
C SER A 74 4.80 0.30 29.93
N ARG A 75 4.86 1.06 28.83
CA ARG A 75 3.67 1.69 28.23
C ARG A 75 3.36 1.00 26.91
N ILE A 76 2.12 0.59 26.72
CA ILE A 76 1.68 -0.09 25.51
C ILE A 76 0.52 0.69 24.91
N ILE A 77 0.75 1.29 23.76
CA ILE A 77 -0.26 1.95 22.94
C ILE A 77 -0.79 0.91 21.96
N VAL A 78 -2.12 0.72 21.91
CA VAL A 78 -2.76 -0.09 20.87
C VAL A 78 -3.65 0.82 20.05
N GLU A 79 -3.39 0.86 18.76
CA GLU A 79 -4.10 1.67 17.76
C GLU A 79 -4.80 0.78 16.74
N LEU A 80 -6.04 1.11 16.45
CA LEU A 80 -6.88 0.42 15.48
C LEU A 80 -7.15 1.36 14.29
N GLN A 81 -6.80 0.92 13.09
CA GLN A 81 -6.96 1.78 11.92
C GLN A 81 -7.58 1.05 10.74
N LYS A 82 -8.81 1.43 10.37
CA LYS A 82 -9.53 0.83 9.25
C LYS A 82 -9.08 1.31 7.88
N ARG A 83 -8.65 2.58 7.76
CA ARG A 83 -8.35 3.24 6.49
C ARG A 83 -6.94 3.78 6.48
N LYS A 84 -6.29 3.66 5.33
CA LYS A 84 -4.97 4.24 5.12
C LYS A 84 -5.05 5.76 5.27
N GLN A 85 -4.10 6.31 6.01
CA GLN A 85 -3.92 7.74 6.21
C GLN A 85 -2.48 8.10 5.85
N ASP A 86 -2.30 9.29 5.30
CA ASP A 86 -0.99 9.84 5.05
C ASP A 86 -0.23 10.02 6.37
N SER A 87 1.08 9.81 6.34
CA SER A 87 1.97 10.00 7.50
C SER A 87 1.58 9.15 8.73
N TYR A 88 1.08 7.93 8.51
CA TYR A 88 0.66 7.07 9.62
C TYR A 88 1.84 6.66 10.51
N ALA A 89 2.98 6.30 9.91
CA ALA A 89 4.18 5.93 10.65
C ALA A 89 4.70 7.09 11.52
N GLU A 90 4.69 8.32 10.98
CA GLU A 90 5.08 9.53 11.70
C GLU A 90 4.14 9.84 12.87
N ARG A 91 2.83 9.54 12.71
CA ARG A 91 1.87 9.66 13.80
C ARG A 91 2.20 8.69 14.94
N MET A 92 2.59 7.46 14.65
CA MET A 92 2.98 6.48 15.66
C MET A 92 4.27 6.88 16.39
N LEU A 93 5.23 7.45 15.66
CA LEU A 93 6.41 8.07 16.27
C LEU A 93 6.02 9.21 17.21
N TYR A 94 5.15 10.11 16.77
CA TYR A 94 4.66 11.21 17.58
C TYR A 94 3.98 10.72 18.87
N TYR A 95 3.15 9.69 18.79
CA TYR A 95 2.48 9.10 19.94
C TYR A 95 3.45 8.51 20.96
N SER A 96 4.48 7.78 20.49
CA SER A 96 5.51 7.24 21.38
C SER A 96 6.32 8.33 22.08
N MET A 97 6.63 9.45 21.38
CA MET A 97 7.36 10.57 21.99
C MET A 97 6.57 11.24 23.12
N HIS A 98 5.25 11.29 23.02
CA HIS A 98 4.41 11.77 24.12
C HIS A 98 4.57 10.90 25.36
N GLN A 99 4.62 9.58 25.22
CA GLN A 99 4.82 8.66 26.33
C GLN A 99 6.24 8.78 26.93
N VAL A 100 7.26 9.08 26.12
CA VAL A 100 8.61 9.42 26.62
C VAL A 100 8.56 10.68 27.47
N LEU A 101 7.98 11.77 26.95
CA LEU A 101 7.91 13.07 27.63
C LEU A 101 7.14 13.03 28.95
N GLN A 102 6.16 12.12 29.07
CA GLN A 102 5.40 11.95 30.32
C GLN A 102 6.18 11.21 31.42
N GLN A 103 7.21 10.47 31.07
CA GLN A 103 8.01 9.70 32.01
C GLN A 103 9.26 10.45 32.49
N VAL A 104 9.73 11.45 31.70
CA VAL A 104 10.90 12.23 32.03
C VAL A 104 10.48 13.50 32.78
N GLU A 105 10.86 13.61 34.06
CA GLU A 105 10.54 14.76 34.90
C GLU A 105 11.40 15.98 34.54
N ALA A 106 10.76 17.15 34.51
CA ALA A 106 11.47 18.41 34.29
C ALA A 106 12.47 18.71 35.43
N GLY A 107 13.70 19.07 35.06
CA GLY A 107 14.75 19.43 36.01
C GLY A 107 15.59 18.25 36.56
N THR A 108 15.31 17.02 36.14
CA THR A 108 16.20 15.88 36.43
C THR A 108 17.33 15.77 35.42
N SER A 109 18.47 15.24 35.83
CA SER A 109 19.57 14.89 34.93
C SER A 109 19.41 13.50 34.27
N SER A 110 18.42 12.72 34.71
CA SER A 110 18.12 11.40 34.18
C SER A 110 17.11 11.49 33.04
N PHE A 111 17.40 10.79 31.94
CA PHE A 111 16.50 10.57 30.80
C PHE A 111 15.99 9.11 30.79
N ASP A 112 15.95 8.46 31.94
CA ASP A 112 15.47 7.08 32.03
C ASP A 112 13.93 7.02 31.93
N PHE A 113 13.43 6.14 31.08
CA PHE A 113 12.00 5.87 30.90
C PHE A 113 11.77 4.39 30.66
N CYS A 114 10.62 3.89 31.08
CA CYS A 114 10.22 2.50 30.84
C CYS A 114 9.94 2.25 29.34
N PRO A 115 10.09 1.01 28.88
CA PRO A 115 9.84 0.66 27.49
C PRO A 115 8.46 1.08 26.99
N ILE A 116 8.40 1.49 25.74
CA ILE A 116 7.17 1.88 25.05
C ILE A 116 6.98 0.99 23.82
N TYR A 117 5.83 0.36 23.75
CA TYR A 117 5.39 -0.44 22.63
C TYR A 117 4.23 0.26 21.94
N VAL A 118 4.32 0.41 20.62
CA VAL A 118 3.23 0.93 19.81
C VAL A 118 2.76 -0.19 18.90
N ILE A 119 1.57 -0.71 19.14
CA ILE A 119 0.95 -1.79 18.38
C ILE A 119 -0.14 -1.19 17.50
N SER A 120 0.00 -1.35 16.20
CA SER A 120 -0.94 -0.86 15.20
C SER A 120 -1.64 -2.03 14.51
N ILE A 121 -2.96 -2.12 14.68
CA ILE A 121 -3.81 -3.11 14.00
C ILE A 121 -4.43 -2.42 12.78
N LEU A 122 -4.04 -2.86 11.59
CA LEU A 122 -4.31 -2.16 10.34
C LEU A 122 -5.15 -3.01 9.39
N ASN A 123 -6.23 -2.43 8.86
CA ASN A 123 -7.00 -3.03 7.76
C ASN A 123 -6.48 -2.60 6.37
N PHE A 124 -5.22 -2.24 6.29
CA PHE A 124 -4.49 -1.89 5.07
C PHE A 124 -3.01 -2.20 5.23
N THR A 125 -2.24 -2.12 4.14
CA THR A 125 -0.78 -2.28 4.15
C THR A 125 -0.11 -0.91 4.10
N ILE A 126 0.89 -0.70 4.98
CA ILE A 126 1.73 0.51 4.96
C ILE A 126 2.80 0.41 3.86
N ASP A 127 3.23 1.57 3.33
CA ASP A 127 4.18 1.60 2.19
C ASP A 127 5.55 1.04 2.56
N GLN A 128 5.99 1.22 3.81
CA GLN A 128 7.24 0.68 4.34
C GLN A 128 7.28 -0.86 4.33
N ASN A 129 6.12 -1.51 4.35
CA ASN A 129 5.98 -2.97 4.34
C ASN A 129 5.59 -3.53 2.96
N ASN A 130 5.66 -2.73 1.90
CA ASN A 130 5.42 -3.21 0.54
C ASN A 130 6.44 -4.29 0.18
N GLY A 131 5.94 -5.44 -0.31
CA GLY A 131 6.76 -6.60 -0.63
C GLY A 131 7.15 -7.49 0.55
N LEU A 132 6.68 -7.20 1.78
CA LEU A 132 6.78 -8.09 2.93
C LEU A 132 5.46 -8.86 3.07
N ASP A 133 5.55 -10.19 3.17
CA ASP A 133 4.36 -11.07 3.31
C ASP A 133 3.92 -11.28 4.76
N ASN A 134 4.75 -10.90 5.72
CA ASN A 134 4.46 -11.07 7.14
C ASN A 134 3.26 -10.23 7.59
N VAL A 135 2.30 -10.84 8.27
CA VAL A 135 1.16 -10.16 8.90
C VAL A 135 1.64 -9.21 10.00
N LYS A 136 2.62 -9.67 10.81
CA LYS A 136 3.23 -8.90 11.89
C LYS A 136 4.65 -8.48 11.53
N THR A 137 4.93 -7.18 11.61
CA THR A 137 6.26 -6.59 11.40
C THR A 137 6.68 -5.81 12.63
N VAL A 138 7.92 -6.01 13.09
CA VAL A 138 8.47 -5.35 14.29
C VAL A 138 9.60 -4.42 13.88
N TYR A 139 9.51 -3.16 14.29
CA TYR A 139 10.52 -2.13 14.08
C TYR A 139 11.17 -1.74 15.39
N ARG A 140 12.49 -1.65 15.38
CA ARG A 140 13.33 -1.21 16.51
C ARG A 140 14.43 -0.27 16.01
N LEU A 141 14.99 0.51 16.90
CA LEU A 141 16.14 1.38 16.59
C LEU A 141 17.44 0.55 16.58
N ILE A 142 18.01 0.37 15.41
CA ILE A 142 19.22 -0.44 15.21
C ILE A 142 20.28 0.34 14.42
N GLU A 143 21.54 0.03 14.66
CA GLU A 143 22.65 0.45 13.80
C GLU A 143 22.56 -0.27 12.46
N GLU A 144 22.71 0.47 11.35
CA GLU A 144 22.36 0.02 10.00
C GLU A 144 23.23 -1.16 9.51
N ARG A 145 24.55 -1.11 9.77
CA ARG A 145 25.52 -2.05 9.22
C ARG A 145 25.59 -3.36 10.01
N HIS A 146 25.70 -3.28 11.33
CA HIS A 146 25.93 -4.44 12.21
C HIS A 146 24.64 -4.93 12.88
N ARG A 147 23.55 -4.23 12.66
CA ARG A 147 22.22 -4.55 13.23
C ARG A 147 22.19 -4.57 14.76
N THR A 148 23.13 -3.86 15.40
CA THR A 148 23.14 -3.76 16.87
C THR A 148 22.02 -2.85 17.34
N LEU A 149 21.32 -3.26 18.39
CA LEU A 149 20.22 -2.50 18.97
C LEU A 149 20.77 -1.24 19.67
N LEU A 150 20.25 -0.07 19.32
CA LEU A 150 20.60 1.18 20.00
C LEU A 150 19.96 1.25 21.39
N THR A 151 18.70 0.86 21.49
CA THR A 151 17.92 0.81 22.73
C THR A 151 16.72 -0.13 22.54
N ASP A 152 16.32 -0.81 23.60
CA ASP A 152 15.12 -1.65 23.69
C ASP A 152 13.88 -0.87 24.15
N ARG A 153 14.03 0.44 24.40
CA ARG A 153 12.99 1.29 24.98
C ARG A 153 11.85 1.65 24.02
N LEU A 154 12.05 1.54 22.69
CA LEU A 154 11.06 1.86 21.70
C LEU A 154 10.88 0.70 20.71
N THR A 155 9.65 0.17 20.64
CA THR A 155 9.29 -0.91 19.72
C THR A 155 7.97 -0.57 19.03
N TYR A 156 7.94 -0.67 17.70
CA TYR A 156 6.73 -0.48 16.91
C TYR A 156 6.36 -1.81 16.25
N ILE A 157 5.10 -2.20 16.39
CA ILE A 157 4.57 -3.46 15.87
C ILE A 157 3.38 -3.14 14.99
N PHE A 158 3.48 -3.50 13.71
CA PHE A 158 2.41 -3.35 12.75
C PHE A 158 1.82 -4.71 12.42
N ILE A 159 0.49 -4.82 12.59
CA ILE A 159 -0.31 -6.01 12.25
C ILE A 159 -1.18 -5.63 11.06
N GLU A 160 -0.83 -6.11 9.89
CA GLU A 160 -1.48 -5.78 8.61
C GLU A 160 -2.44 -6.91 8.22
N LEU A 161 -3.68 -6.80 8.67
CA LEU A 161 -4.72 -7.83 8.49
C LEU A 161 -5.01 -8.23 7.04
N PRO A 162 -4.86 -7.38 6.00
CA PRO A 162 -5.01 -7.83 4.62
C PRO A 162 -4.07 -8.97 4.23
N LYS A 163 -2.87 -9.05 4.84
CA LYS A 163 -1.88 -10.10 4.59
C LYS A 163 -2.23 -11.45 5.23
N PHE A 164 -3.12 -11.46 6.22
CA PHE A 164 -3.65 -12.69 6.81
C PHE A 164 -4.71 -13.27 5.87
N VAL A 165 -4.44 -14.42 5.26
CA VAL A 165 -5.30 -15.03 4.23
C VAL A 165 -5.90 -16.37 4.63
N LYS A 166 -5.53 -16.93 5.80
CA LYS A 166 -6.05 -18.22 6.27
C LYS A 166 -7.57 -18.21 6.45
N THR A 167 -8.21 -19.30 6.05
CA THR A 167 -9.63 -19.57 6.31
C THR A 167 -9.84 -20.16 7.71
N ALA A 168 -11.09 -20.34 8.12
CA ALA A 168 -11.40 -20.92 9.42
C ALA A 168 -10.93 -22.39 9.56
N GLU A 169 -10.91 -23.12 8.44
CA GLU A 169 -10.50 -24.52 8.35
C GLU A 169 -8.98 -24.69 8.41
N GLU A 170 -8.23 -23.65 8.06
CA GLU A 170 -6.77 -23.62 8.06
C GLU A 170 -6.17 -23.17 9.40
N LEU A 171 -7.02 -22.80 10.38
CA LEU A 171 -6.57 -22.49 11.73
C LEU A 171 -6.18 -23.77 12.47
N ASP A 172 -4.92 -23.82 12.92
CA ASP A 172 -4.32 -25.01 13.56
C ASP A 172 -4.24 -24.92 15.10
N GLY A 173 -4.92 -23.93 15.68
CA GLY A 173 -4.93 -23.67 17.13
C GLY A 173 -3.92 -22.61 17.58
N ASP A 174 -3.17 -21.98 16.68
CA ASP A 174 -2.36 -20.81 17.00
C ASP A 174 -3.26 -19.65 17.46
N VAL A 175 -3.01 -19.17 18.68
CA VAL A 175 -3.86 -18.14 19.32
C VAL A 175 -3.75 -16.81 18.58
N LEU A 176 -2.55 -16.43 18.11
CA LEU A 176 -2.36 -15.15 17.40
C LEU A 176 -3.07 -15.17 16.05
N GLU A 177 -2.98 -16.27 15.31
CA GLU A 177 -3.69 -16.44 14.04
C GLU A 177 -5.21 -16.44 14.25
N GLY A 178 -5.69 -17.09 15.30
CA GLY A 178 -7.10 -17.02 15.70
C GLY A 178 -7.57 -15.62 16.01
N MET A 179 -6.74 -14.80 16.66
CA MET A 179 -7.03 -13.39 16.92
C MET A 179 -7.05 -12.56 15.64
N TYR A 180 -6.10 -12.77 14.72
CA TYR A 180 -6.12 -12.12 13.39
C TYR A 180 -7.38 -12.49 12.61
N PHE A 181 -7.77 -13.77 12.68
CA PHE A 181 -9.00 -14.23 12.04
C PHE A 181 -10.24 -13.53 12.61
N CYS A 182 -10.37 -13.43 13.94
CA CYS A 182 -11.48 -12.71 14.59
C CYS A 182 -11.50 -11.23 14.18
N LEU A 183 -10.37 -10.53 14.29
CA LEU A 183 -10.25 -9.11 13.92
C LEU A 183 -10.66 -8.84 12.46
N LYS A 184 -10.37 -9.78 11.55
CA LYS A 184 -10.63 -9.62 10.13
C LYS A 184 -12.02 -10.08 9.67
N ASN A 185 -12.53 -11.18 10.25
CA ASN A 185 -13.63 -11.93 9.68
C ASN A 185 -14.90 -12.01 10.53
N MET A 186 -14.83 -11.67 11.82
CA MET A 186 -15.94 -11.87 12.77
C MET A 186 -17.29 -11.32 12.28
N PRO A 187 -17.40 -10.11 11.68
CA PRO A 187 -18.69 -9.59 11.22
C PRO A 187 -19.33 -10.38 10.06
N ARG A 188 -18.55 -11.26 9.42
CA ARG A 188 -19.05 -12.10 8.30
C ARG A 188 -19.49 -13.49 8.75
N LEU A 189 -19.26 -13.84 10.01
CA LEU A 189 -19.54 -15.16 10.53
C LEU A 189 -21.01 -15.29 10.93
N GLN A 190 -21.62 -16.42 10.55
CA GLN A 190 -22.93 -16.83 11.05
C GLN A 190 -22.80 -17.80 12.22
N GLU A 191 -21.69 -18.55 12.27
CA GLU A 191 -21.37 -19.48 13.33
C GLU A 191 -19.90 -19.34 13.76
N ARG A 192 -19.63 -19.63 15.01
CA ARG A 192 -18.28 -19.63 15.56
C ARG A 192 -17.51 -20.85 15.03
N PRO A 193 -16.33 -20.65 14.40
CA PRO A 193 -15.49 -21.75 13.91
C PRO A 193 -15.08 -22.73 15.03
N ASN A 194 -15.01 -24.01 14.70
CA ASN A 194 -14.65 -25.04 15.69
C ASN A 194 -13.24 -24.83 16.28
N ALA A 195 -12.29 -24.38 15.45
CA ALA A 195 -10.92 -24.07 15.87
C ALA A 195 -10.84 -22.96 16.93
N LEU A 196 -11.89 -22.14 17.08
CA LEU A 196 -11.93 -20.99 18.01
C LEU A 196 -12.87 -21.24 19.22
N LYS A 197 -13.31 -22.46 19.46
CA LYS A 197 -14.23 -22.82 20.59
C LYS A 197 -13.50 -23.11 21.89
N HIS A 198 -12.48 -22.33 22.24
CA HIS A 198 -11.70 -22.54 23.46
C HIS A 198 -11.00 -21.24 23.92
N GLY A 199 -10.61 -21.21 25.19
CA GLY A 199 -9.72 -20.18 25.76
C GLY A 199 -10.30 -18.78 25.65
N VAL A 200 -9.46 -17.81 25.26
CA VAL A 200 -9.84 -16.39 25.14
C VAL A 200 -10.91 -16.13 24.08
N PHE A 201 -11.07 -17.03 23.13
CA PHE A 201 -12.09 -16.92 22.10
C PHE A 201 -13.50 -17.08 22.65
N ASP A 202 -13.69 -17.79 23.80
CA ASP A 202 -14.98 -17.86 24.47
C ASP A 202 -15.43 -16.48 24.91
N THR A 203 -14.51 -15.68 25.42
CA THR A 203 -14.77 -14.27 25.81
C THR A 203 -14.99 -13.39 24.58
N ILE A 204 -14.12 -13.51 23.55
CA ILE A 204 -14.21 -12.69 22.33
C ILE A 204 -15.57 -12.88 21.64
N PHE A 205 -15.99 -14.13 21.45
CA PHE A 205 -17.26 -14.43 20.79
C PHE A 205 -18.47 -14.13 21.69
N GLY A 206 -18.37 -14.38 22.98
CA GLY A 206 -19.45 -14.10 23.92
C GLY A 206 -19.77 -12.60 24.02
N ILE A 207 -18.74 -11.74 24.11
CA ILE A 207 -18.93 -10.28 24.14
C ILE A 207 -19.25 -9.72 22.75
N GLY A 208 -18.66 -10.29 21.70
CA GLY A 208 -18.87 -9.83 20.34
C GLY A 208 -20.21 -10.23 19.72
N GLU A 209 -21.05 -11.05 20.39
CA GLU A 209 -22.37 -11.42 19.90
C GLU A 209 -23.37 -10.28 20.07
N LEU A 210 -23.86 -9.73 18.96
CA LEU A 210 -24.68 -8.51 18.95
C LEU A 210 -26.01 -8.66 19.72
N LEU A 211 -26.59 -9.87 19.73
CA LEU A 211 -27.84 -10.11 20.45
C LEU A 211 -27.70 -10.10 21.97
N GLU A 212 -26.48 -10.37 22.46
CA GLU A 212 -26.18 -10.39 23.91
C GLU A 212 -25.82 -8.98 24.45
N MET A 213 -25.64 -8.00 23.55
CA MET A 213 -25.34 -6.62 23.93
C MET A 213 -26.60 -5.86 24.35
N ASP A 214 -26.44 -4.84 25.22
CA ASP A 214 -27.48 -3.86 25.44
C ASP A 214 -27.88 -3.13 24.16
N GLU A 215 -29.12 -2.69 24.07
CA GLU A 215 -29.71 -2.12 22.85
C GLU A 215 -28.96 -0.89 22.36
N VAL A 216 -28.56 0.00 23.25
CA VAL A 216 -27.88 1.26 22.89
C VAL A 216 -26.50 0.99 22.28
N THR A 217 -25.73 0.11 22.89
CA THR A 217 -24.40 -0.30 22.40
C THR A 217 -24.51 -1.03 21.08
N ARG A 218 -25.42 -1.99 21.00
CA ARG A 218 -25.68 -2.75 19.77
C ARG A 218 -26.05 -1.84 18.60
N ASP A 219 -26.97 -0.90 18.80
CA ASP A 219 -27.46 -0.03 17.74
C ASP A 219 -26.35 0.89 17.23
N LYS A 220 -25.49 1.42 18.10
CA LYS A 220 -24.32 2.19 17.70
C LYS A 220 -23.32 1.38 16.85
N ILE A 221 -23.04 0.15 17.27
CA ILE A 221 -22.14 -0.74 16.51
C ILE A 221 -22.74 -1.05 15.13
N LEU A 222 -24.03 -1.37 15.06
CA LEU A 222 -24.73 -1.63 13.81
C LEU A 222 -24.75 -0.41 12.87
N GLU A 223 -24.97 0.79 13.41
CA GLU A 223 -24.90 2.04 12.67
C GLU A 223 -23.50 2.24 12.07
N ASN A 224 -22.44 2.05 12.87
CA ASN A 224 -21.07 2.16 12.43
C ASN A 224 -20.74 1.15 11.32
N MET A 225 -21.14 -0.12 11.48
CA MET A 225 -20.93 -1.18 10.51
C MET A 225 -21.66 -0.89 9.19
N THR A 226 -22.87 -0.37 9.24
CA THR A 226 -23.67 0.00 8.06
C THR A 226 -23.05 1.19 7.34
N THR A 227 -22.71 2.25 8.07
CA THR A 227 -22.04 3.44 7.53
C THR A 227 -20.72 3.07 6.87
N GLU A 228 -19.91 2.22 7.48
CA GLU A 228 -18.63 1.77 6.93
C GLU A 228 -18.82 1.00 5.62
N ARG A 229 -19.83 0.12 5.54
CA ARG A 229 -20.20 -0.59 4.32
C ARG A 229 -20.61 0.36 3.20
N ASP A 230 -21.44 1.35 3.51
CA ASP A 230 -21.95 2.31 2.53
C ASP A 230 -20.82 3.19 1.99
N LEU A 231 -19.94 3.68 2.86
CA LEU A 231 -18.75 4.40 2.46
C LEU A 231 -17.82 3.56 1.59
N LYS A 232 -17.61 2.29 1.94
CA LYS A 232 -16.82 1.37 1.11
C LYS A 232 -17.42 1.20 -0.27
N ASN A 233 -18.73 1.01 -0.37
CA ASN A 233 -19.43 0.88 -1.64
C ASN A 233 -19.28 2.15 -2.50
N GLN A 234 -19.37 3.34 -1.90
CA GLN A 234 -19.16 4.62 -2.59
C GLN A 234 -17.72 4.76 -3.11
N PHE A 235 -16.71 4.41 -2.29
CA PHE A 235 -15.31 4.43 -2.73
C PHE A 235 -15.02 3.42 -3.85
N ASP A 236 -15.57 2.20 -3.75
CA ASP A 236 -15.40 1.18 -4.79
C ASP A 236 -16.06 1.61 -6.10
N TYR A 237 -17.22 2.28 -6.05
CA TYR A 237 -17.86 2.86 -7.21
C TYR A 237 -17.01 3.98 -7.82
N ALA A 238 -16.59 4.97 -7.03
CA ALA A 238 -15.76 6.07 -7.50
C ALA A 238 -14.43 5.59 -8.10
N ARG A 239 -13.81 4.57 -7.50
CA ARG A 239 -12.59 3.96 -8.03
C ARG A 239 -12.82 3.29 -9.39
N LYS A 240 -13.92 2.55 -9.56
CA LYS A 240 -14.29 1.92 -10.84
C LYS A 240 -14.53 2.96 -11.92
N GLU A 241 -15.24 4.04 -11.59
CA GLU A 241 -15.53 5.14 -12.50
C GLU A 241 -14.23 5.87 -12.92
N GLY A 242 -13.37 6.21 -11.95
CA GLY A 242 -12.07 6.83 -12.21
C GLY A 242 -11.15 5.97 -13.06
N TYR A 243 -11.13 4.65 -12.82
CA TYR A 243 -10.37 3.70 -13.65
C TYR A 243 -10.90 3.66 -15.10
N ALA A 244 -12.22 3.59 -15.27
CA ALA A 244 -12.86 3.57 -16.59
C ALA A 244 -12.56 4.86 -17.37
N LEU A 245 -12.66 6.02 -16.70
CA LEU A 245 -12.37 7.32 -17.30
C LEU A 245 -10.89 7.44 -17.70
N GLY A 246 -9.96 7.15 -16.78
CA GLY A 246 -8.53 7.21 -17.06
C GLY A 246 -8.08 6.24 -18.17
N HIS A 247 -8.69 5.05 -18.24
CA HIS A 247 -8.42 4.10 -19.33
C HIS A 247 -8.96 4.61 -20.67
N ALA A 248 -10.12 5.27 -20.69
CA ALA A 248 -10.70 5.86 -21.91
C ALA A 248 -9.83 7.04 -22.40
N GLU A 249 -9.43 7.94 -21.51
CA GLU A 249 -8.55 9.08 -21.81
C GLU A 249 -7.17 8.62 -22.32
N GLY A 250 -6.53 7.69 -21.61
CA GLY A 250 -5.23 7.15 -22.02
C GLY A 250 -5.28 6.42 -23.37
N ARG A 251 -6.39 5.75 -23.69
CA ARG A 251 -6.60 5.15 -25.02
C ARG A 251 -6.76 6.21 -26.13
N GLU A 252 -7.48 7.28 -25.85
CA GLU A 252 -7.69 8.38 -26.79
C GLU A 252 -6.38 9.13 -27.05
N GLU A 253 -5.60 9.44 -26.01
CA GLU A 253 -4.28 10.06 -26.13
C GLU A 253 -3.30 9.16 -26.90
N GLY A 254 -3.25 7.86 -26.58
CA GLY A 254 -2.41 6.89 -27.28
C GLY A 254 -2.74 6.80 -28.78
N LEU A 255 -4.02 6.82 -29.14
CA LEU A 255 -4.44 6.85 -30.54
C LEU A 255 -4.02 8.15 -31.24
N LYS A 256 -4.21 9.31 -30.60
CA LYS A 256 -3.79 10.61 -31.16
C LYS A 256 -2.28 10.68 -31.37
N SER A 257 -1.50 10.26 -30.37
CA SER A 257 -0.03 10.23 -30.45
C SER A 257 0.46 9.27 -31.53
N GLY A 258 -0.03 8.04 -31.54
CA GLY A 258 0.34 7.05 -32.55
C GLY A 258 0.00 7.48 -33.98
N HIS A 259 -1.16 8.14 -34.19
CA HIS A 259 -1.50 8.71 -35.50
C HIS A 259 -0.60 9.88 -35.90
N ALA A 260 -0.19 10.72 -34.94
CA ALA A 260 0.72 11.84 -35.21
C ALA A 260 2.13 11.34 -35.57
N GLU A 261 2.66 10.38 -34.83
CA GLU A 261 3.96 9.75 -35.06
C GLU A 261 3.99 9.01 -36.37
N GLY A 262 3.03 8.14 -36.67
CA GLY A 262 2.96 7.41 -37.92
C GLY A 262 2.85 8.31 -39.15
N ARG A 263 2.14 9.47 -39.06
CA ARG A 263 2.12 10.45 -40.15
C ARG A 263 3.45 11.18 -40.31
N ALA A 264 4.15 11.45 -39.21
CA ALA A 264 5.46 12.09 -39.27
C ALA A 264 6.51 11.17 -39.89
N GLU A 265 6.54 9.90 -39.48
CA GLU A 265 7.42 8.87 -40.03
C GLU A 265 7.15 8.62 -41.51
N GLY A 266 5.92 8.34 -41.92
CA GLY A 266 5.56 8.13 -43.32
C GLY A 266 5.88 9.32 -44.21
N ARG A 267 5.76 10.57 -43.72
CA ARG A 267 6.20 11.78 -44.49
C ARG A 267 7.72 11.86 -44.59
N ALA A 268 8.44 11.46 -43.53
CA ALA A 268 9.90 11.48 -43.54
C ALA A 268 10.45 10.42 -44.51
N GLU A 269 9.92 9.20 -44.48
CA GLU A 269 10.28 8.11 -45.39
C GLU A 269 9.95 8.45 -46.84
N GLY A 270 8.72 8.86 -47.14
CA GLY A 270 8.35 9.24 -48.52
C GLY A 270 9.16 10.41 -49.08
N ARG A 271 9.58 11.38 -48.23
CA ARG A 271 10.50 12.44 -48.66
C ARG A 271 11.93 11.92 -48.92
N ALA A 272 12.39 10.96 -48.14
CA ALA A 272 13.71 10.36 -48.31
C ALA A 272 13.77 9.53 -49.59
N GLU A 273 12.77 8.70 -49.83
CA GLU A 273 12.63 7.89 -51.05
C GLU A 273 12.51 8.76 -52.31
N GLY A 274 11.56 9.71 -52.32
CA GLY A 274 11.42 10.60 -53.50
C GLY A 274 12.66 11.44 -53.80
N ARG A 275 13.44 11.84 -52.76
CA ARG A 275 14.74 12.51 -52.98
C ARG A 275 15.79 11.56 -53.52
N ALA A 276 15.78 10.31 -53.10
CA ALA A 276 16.74 9.30 -53.61
C ALA A 276 16.45 8.95 -55.07
N GLU A 277 15.18 8.71 -55.42
CA GLU A 277 14.72 8.45 -56.79
C GLU A 277 14.99 9.64 -57.68
N GLY A 278 14.56 10.84 -57.34
CA GLY A 278 14.80 12.03 -58.18
C GLY A 278 16.28 12.36 -58.40
N ARG A 279 17.16 12.03 -57.40
CA ARG A 279 18.61 12.16 -57.59
C ARG A 279 19.18 11.07 -58.50
N ALA A 280 18.62 9.86 -58.48
CA ALA A 280 19.04 8.78 -59.37
C ALA A 280 18.63 9.08 -60.79
N GLU A 281 17.38 9.46 -61.03
CA GLU A 281 16.83 9.87 -62.32
C GLU A 281 17.59 11.08 -62.92
N GLY A 282 17.74 12.15 -62.15
CA GLY A 282 18.48 13.34 -62.62
C GLY A 282 19.97 13.06 -62.98
N ARG A 283 20.60 12.10 -62.25
CA ARG A 283 21.96 11.67 -62.62
C ARG A 283 21.96 10.84 -63.87
N ALA A 284 20.96 9.98 -64.08
CA ALA A 284 20.85 9.18 -65.31
C ALA A 284 20.59 10.05 -66.55
N GLU A 285 19.64 10.99 -66.44
CA GLU A 285 19.33 11.96 -67.50
C GLU A 285 20.52 12.87 -67.84
N GLY A 286 21.15 13.46 -66.80
CA GLY A 286 22.36 14.30 -67.05
C GLY A 286 23.50 13.53 -67.64
N ARG A 287 23.68 12.25 -67.32
CA ARG A 287 24.68 11.37 -67.97
C ARG A 287 24.31 11.09 -69.40
N ALA A 288 23.04 10.77 -69.68
CA ALA A 288 22.55 10.54 -71.04
C ALA A 288 22.71 11.78 -71.96
N GLU A 289 22.35 12.97 -71.43
CA GLU A 289 22.52 14.24 -72.13
C GLU A 289 23.99 14.55 -72.40
N THR A 290 24.89 14.27 -71.46
CA THR A 290 26.34 14.46 -71.67
C THR A 290 26.88 13.55 -72.76
N ILE A 291 26.47 12.27 -72.74
CA ILE A 291 26.84 11.30 -73.78
C ILE A 291 26.34 11.77 -75.16
N ARG A 292 25.08 12.23 -75.24
CA ARG A 292 24.47 12.74 -76.47
C ARG A 292 25.27 13.93 -77.05
N LYS A 293 25.60 14.89 -76.21
CA LYS A 293 26.41 16.07 -76.63
C LYS A 293 27.81 15.67 -77.13
N MET A 294 28.45 14.67 -76.53
CA MET A 294 29.75 14.17 -77.01
C MET A 294 29.66 13.46 -78.39
N LEU A 295 28.60 12.65 -78.56
CA LEU A 295 28.32 12.01 -79.83
C LEU A 295 28.05 13.03 -80.95
N ASP A 296 27.23 14.06 -80.65
CA ASP A 296 26.91 15.15 -81.58
C ASP A 296 28.15 15.99 -81.95
N ALA A 297 29.11 16.12 -81.04
CA ALA A 297 30.38 16.76 -81.24
C ALA A 297 31.37 15.92 -82.04
N GLY A 298 30.97 14.69 -82.45
CA GLY A 298 31.78 13.82 -83.28
C GLY A 298 32.81 12.97 -82.56
N VAL A 299 32.69 12.85 -81.20
CA VAL A 299 33.56 11.95 -80.42
C VAL A 299 33.15 10.50 -80.68
N PRO A 300 34.12 9.61 -81.06
CA PRO A 300 33.78 8.20 -81.28
C PRO A 300 33.13 7.53 -80.04
N ALA A 301 32.06 6.75 -80.30
CA ALA A 301 31.32 6.07 -79.19
C ALA A 301 32.23 5.16 -78.32
N ALA A 302 33.24 4.54 -78.93
CA ALA A 302 34.24 3.72 -78.24
C ALA A 302 35.04 4.52 -77.20
N THR A 303 35.42 5.77 -77.50
CA THR A 303 36.18 6.67 -76.65
C THR A 303 35.29 7.16 -75.47
N ILE A 304 34.01 7.41 -75.75
CA ILE A 304 33.06 7.82 -74.74
C ILE A 304 32.77 6.65 -73.75
N ALA A 305 32.58 5.45 -74.27
CA ALA A 305 32.33 4.24 -73.48
C ALA A 305 33.50 3.93 -72.55
N GLU A 306 34.74 4.00 -73.04
CA GLU A 306 35.96 3.81 -72.25
C GLU A 306 36.11 4.90 -71.17
N ALA A 307 35.91 6.18 -71.49
CA ALA A 307 36.05 7.30 -70.55
C ALA A 307 35.03 7.30 -69.46
N LEU A 308 33.79 6.85 -69.71
CA LEU A 308 32.71 6.83 -68.77
C LEU A 308 32.49 5.47 -68.09
N GLY A 309 33.26 4.43 -68.48
CA GLY A 309 33.16 3.08 -67.95
C GLY A 309 31.81 2.43 -68.21
N ILE A 310 31.23 2.62 -69.40
CA ILE A 310 29.95 2.05 -69.85
C ILE A 310 30.15 1.16 -71.06
N THR A 311 29.15 0.38 -71.42
CA THR A 311 29.20 -0.44 -72.63
C THR A 311 28.94 0.40 -73.87
N MET A 312 29.40 -0.09 -75.05
CA MET A 312 29.10 0.53 -76.35
C MET A 312 27.58 0.63 -76.59
N GLU A 313 26.84 -0.41 -76.22
CA GLU A 313 25.36 -0.46 -76.33
C GLU A 313 24.68 0.62 -75.48
N GLU A 314 25.15 0.84 -74.26
CA GLU A 314 24.63 1.93 -73.39
C GLU A 314 24.96 3.31 -73.95
N CYS A 315 26.12 3.48 -74.57
CA CYS A 315 26.51 4.73 -75.22
C CYS A 315 25.65 5.00 -76.49
N GLU A 316 25.37 4.00 -77.29
CA GLU A 316 24.55 4.11 -78.52
C GLU A 316 23.07 4.30 -78.18
N ALA A 317 22.57 3.74 -77.09
CA ALA A 317 21.21 3.96 -76.62
C ALA A 317 20.93 5.40 -76.24
N CYS A 318 21.92 6.22 -75.95
CA CYS A 318 21.78 7.66 -75.63
C CYS A 318 21.74 8.55 -76.89
N ARG A 319 21.82 8.00 -78.06
CA ARG A 319 21.76 8.73 -79.31
C ARG A 319 20.32 9.10 -79.69
#